data_551f6333785ab21b0ce26b8906716509
#
_entry.id   551f6333785ab21b0ce26b8906716509
#
_cell.length_a   1.000
_cell.length_b   1.000
_cell.length_c   1.000
_cell.angle_alpha   90.00
_cell.angle_beta   90.00
_cell.angle_gamma   90.00
#
_symmetry.space_group_name_H-M   'P 1'
#
loop_
_entity.id
_entity.type
_entity.pdbx_description
1 polymer ?
#
loop_
_entity_poly.entity_id
_entity_poly.type
_entity_poly.pdbx_seq_one_letter_code
_entity_poly.pdbx_strand_id
1 'polypeptide(L)'
;MSDNRDDERPDQALFERGLPIRRDVLGPAYVDAAMEGADDFMMAFQRATTAWAWGWAWGDTTLDRKTRSLLNLAMLTALGRAPEIRLHVKGALRNGLSVEEIKATLLHATAYCGIPAGLDAFKAAHEVLVAEGALTDGAARGA
;
A
#
# COMPACT_ATOMS: atom_id res chain seq x y z
N MET A 1 -7.36 35.76 -3.00
CA MET A 1 -6.56 35.30 -4.17
C MET A 1 -5.81 34.08 -3.72
N SER A 2 -6.27 32.93 -4.12
CA SER A 2 -5.49 31.72 -3.95
C SER A 2 -4.24 31.82 -4.84
N ASP A 3 -3.08 31.65 -4.21
CA ASP A 3 -1.81 31.68 -4.89
C ASP A 3 -1.78 30.51 -5.93
N ASN A 4 -1.91 30.86 -7.20
CA ASN A 4 -2.04 29.91 -8.31
C ASN A 4 -0.72 29.17 -8.62
N ARG A 5 0.29 29.27 -7.73
CA ARG A 5 1.61 28.67 -7.92
C ARG A 5 1.61 27.14 -7.78
N ASP A 6 0.58 26.56 -7.17
CA ASP A 6 0.46 25.12 -7.04
C ASP A 6 0.03 24.44 -8.35
N ASP A 7 -0.71 25.13 -9.21
CA ASP A 7 -1.15 24.63 -10.52
C ASP A 7 -0.01 24.63 -11.57
N GLU A 8 1.09 25.34 -11.32
CA GLU A 8 2.22 25.45 -12.25
C GLU A 8 3.33 24.44 -11.96
N ARG A 9 3.18 23.58 -10.96
CA ARG A 9 4.21 22.58 -10.63
C ARG A 9 4.28 21.49 -11.71
N PRO A 10 5.48 21.08 -12.14
CA PRO A 10 5.62 20.05 -13.19
C PRO A 10 4.97 18.70 -12.85
N ASP A 11 4.75 18.42 -11.58
CA ASP A 11 4.15 17.18 -11.07
C ASP A 11 2.65 17.27 -10.82
N GLN A 12 2.02 18.44 -11.04
CA GLN A 12 0.61 18.66 -10.70
C GLN A 12 -0.33 17.69 -11.42
N ALA A 13 -0.12 17.44 -12.71
CA ALA A 13 -0.93 16.48 -13.46
C ALA A 13 -0.79 15.05 -12.92
N LEU A 14 0.40 14.65 -12.51
CA LEU A 14 0.63 13.36 -11.87
C LEU A 14 -0.03 13.29 -10.49
N PHE A 15 0.02 14.36 -9.73
CA PHE A 15 -0.66 14.43 -8.42
C PHE A 15 -2.18 14.26 -8.57
N GLU A 16 -2.80 14.98 -9.49
CA GLU A 16 -4.24 14.89 -9.76
C GLU A 16 -4.65 13.51 -10.24
N ARG A 17 -3.83 12.87 -11.05
CA ARG A 17 -4.02 11.50 -11.51
C ARG A 17 -3.83 10.49 -10.36
N GLY A 18 -2.85 10.71 -9.52
CA GLY A 18 -2.47 9.77 -8.45
C GLY A 18 -3.39 9.76 -7.25
N LEU A 19 -3.98 10.89 -6.91
CA LEU A 19 -4.79 11.02 -5.70
C LEU A 19 -6.01 10.08 -5.68
N PRO A 20 -6.82 9.98 -6.75
CA PRO A 20 -7.92 9.01 -6.81
C PRO A 20 -7.44 7.55 -6.73
N ILE A 21 -6.33 7.22 -7.39
CA ILE A 21 -5.76 5.87 -7.36
C ILE A 21 -5.31 5.51 -5.94
N ARG A 22 -4.60 6.42 -5.29
CA ARG A 22 -4.15 6.25 -3.89
C ARG A 22 -5.33 6.00 -2.95
N ARG A 23 -6.41 6.78 -3.11
CA ARG A 23 -7.65 6.59 -2.34
C ARG A 23 -8.30 5.24 -2.60
N ASP A 24 -8.37 4.79 -3.84
CA ASP A 24 -8.97 3.51 -4.20
C ASP A 24 -8.20 2.34 -3.57
N VAL A 25 -6.88 2.39 -3.57
CA VAL A 25 -6.03 1.30 -3.08
C VAL A 25 -5.89 1.33 -1.56
N LEU A 26 -5.55 2.48 -0.97
CA LEU A 26 -5.27 2.60 0.47
C LEU A 26 -6.51 2.94 1.31
N GLY A 27 -7.60 3.33 0.68
CA GLY A 27 -8.82 3.80 1.32
C GLY A 27 -8.85 5.31 1.50
N PRO A 28 -10.03 5.96 1.22
CA PRO A 28 -10.16 7.41 1.31
C PRO A 28 -9.87 7.95 2.70
N ALA A 29 -10.34 7.27 3.75
CA ALA A 29 -10.16 7.73 5.13
C ALA A 29 -8.69 7.84 5.53
N TYR A 30 -7.87 6.84 5.16
CA TYR A 30 -6.43 6.86 5.42
C TYR A 30 -5.73 7.99 4.66
N VAL A 31 -6.00 8.12 3.37
CA VAL A 31 -5.35 9.11 2.50
C VAL A 31 -5.73 10.52 2.91
N ASP A 32 -7.01 10.77 3.15
CA ASP A 32 -7.50 12.09 3.53
C ASP A 32 -6.96 12.51 4.91
N ALA A 33 -6.88 11.60 5.88
CA ALA A 33 -6.27 11.86 7.17
C ALA A 33 -4.77 12.20 7.05
N ALA A 34 -4.03 11.50 6.19
CA ALA A 34 -2.63 11.78 5.93
C ALA A 34 -2.41 13.15 5.29
N MET A 35 -3.29 13.54 4.36
CA MET A 35 -3.23 14.85 3.68
C MET A 35 -3.62 15.99 4.63
N GLU A 36 -4.71 15.84 5.37
CA GLU A 36 -5.23 16.86 6.29
C GLU A 36 -4.30 17.08 7.51
N GLY A 37 -3.66 16.02 8.00
CA GLY A 37 -2.74 16.07 9.13
C GLY A 37 -1.33 16.54 8.78
N ALA A 38 -1.03 16.75 7.49
CA ALA A 38 0.30 17.15 7.06
C ALA A 38 0.52 18.66 7.22
N ASP A 39 1.57 19.01 7.95
CA ASP A 39 2.12 20.37 7.92
C ASP A 39 2.90 20.61 6.60
N ASP A 40 3.47 21.79 6.43
CA ASP A 40 4.20 22.15 5.21
C ASP A 40 5.39 21.21 4.94
N PHE A 41 6.04 20.73 5.99
CA PHE A 41 7.15 19.77 5.85
C PHE A 41 6.66 18.42 5.33
N MET A 42 5.64 17.86 5.95
CA MET A 42 5.08 16.57 5.53
C MET A 42 4.32 16.66 4.21
N MET A 43 3.73 17.81 3.89
CA MET A 43 3.01 18.00 2.64
C MET A 43 3.93 17.84 1.42
N ALA A 44 5.18 18.24 1.51
CA ALA A 44 6.16 18.01 0.45
C ALA A 44 6.29 16.51 0.12
N PHE A 45 6.34 15.65 1.15
CA PHE A 45 6.35 14.20 0.98
C PHE A 45 5.01 13.68 0.44
N GLN A 46 3.89 14.14 0.98
CA GLN A 46 2.57 13.71 0.54
C GLN A 46 2.35 14.01 -0.95
N ARG A 47 2.77 15.18 -1.41
CA ARG A 47 2.69 15.54 -2.84
C ARG A 47 3.60 14.66 -3.69
N ALA A 48 4.85 14.48 -3.28
CA ALA A 48 5.82 13.66 -4.01
C ALA A 48 5.36 12.20 -4.15
N THR A 49 4.93 11.58 -3.06
CA THR A 49 4.46 10.19 -3.09
C THR A 49 3.18 10.03 -3.91
N THR A 50 2.25 10.98 -3.81
CA THR A 50 0.99 10.93 -4.59
C THR A 50 1.26 11.08 -6.08
N ALA A 51 2.11 12.03 -6.47
CA ALA A 51 2.45 12.25 -7.87
C ALA A 51 3.26 11.09 -8.44
N TRP A 52 4.31 10.71 -7.77
CA TRP A 52 5.30 9.77 -8.33
C TRP A 52 4.88 8.32 -8.17
N ALA A 53 4.62 7.87 -6.96
CA ALA A 53 4.20 6.49 -6.75
C ALA A 53 2.81 6.22 -7.34
N TRP A 54 1.84 7.06 -7.00
CA TRP A 54 0.45 6.81 -7.36
C TRP A 54 0.06 7.35 -8.73
N GLY A 55 0.56 8.50 -9.13
CA GLY A 55 0.28 9.08 -10.43
C GLY A 55 1.09 8.44 -11.54
N TRP A 56 2.41 8.34 -11.36
CA TRP A 56 3.29 7.81 -12.38
C TRP A 56 3.33 6.29 -12.40
N ALA A 57 3.67 5.64 -11.28
CA ALA A 57 3.83 4.19 -11.26
C ALA A 57 2.47 3.46 -11.31
N TRP A 58 1.60 3.72 -10.36
CA TRP A 58 0.27 3.08 -10.32
C TRP A 58 -0.68 3.56 -11.41
N GLY A 59 -0.42 4.74 -11.97
CA GLY A 59 -1.19 5.28 -13.09
C GLY A 59 -0.88 4.64 -14.44
N ASP A 60 0.23 3.91 -14.55
CA ASP A 60 0.53 3.10 -15.71
C ASP A 60 -0.31 1.81 -15.70
N THR A 61 -1.14 1.62 -16.73
CA THR A 61 -2.07 0.50 -16.87
C THR A 61 -1.47 -0.75 -17.50
N THR A 62 -0.19 -0.75 -17.82
CA THR A 62 0.51 -1.93 -18.36
C THR A 62 0.43 -3.11 -17.40
N LEU A 63 0.57 -2.84 -16.09
CA LEU A 63 0.33 -3.81 -15.02
C LEU A 63 -0.98 -3.46 -14.32
N ASP A 64 -1.82 -4.45 -14.07
CA ASP A 64 -3.05 -4.25 -13.31
C ASP A 64 -2.77 -4.00 -11.81
N ARG A 65 -3.78 -3.55 -11.09
CA ARG A 65 -3.64 -3.21 -9.67
C ARG A 65 -3.35 -4.43 -8.79
N LYS A 66 -3.87 -5.60 -9.14
CA LYS A 66 -3.56 -6.85 -8.43
C LYS A 66 -2.07 -7.17 -8.52
N THR A 67 -1.50 -7.11 -9.71
CA THR A 67 -0.07 -7.34 -9.96
C THR A 67 0.78 -6.33 -9.18
N ARG A 68 0.41 -5.06 -9.18
CA ARG A 68 1.15 -4.03 -8.42
C ARG A 68 1.12 -4.28 -6.92
N SER A 69 0.00 -4.75 -6.38
CA SER A 69 -0.08 -5.16 -4.97
C SER A 69 0.86 -6.33 -4.65
N LEU A 70 0.95 -7.33 -5.53
CA LEU A 70 1.89 -8.45 -5.37
C LEU A 70 3.34 -7.96 -5.34
N LEU A 71 3.71 -7.08 -6.29
CA LEU A 71 5.05 -6.50 -6.35
C LEU A 71 5.39 -5.73 -5.08
N ASN A 72 4.46 -4.90 -4.59
CA ASN A 72 4.68 -4.11 -3.38
C ASN A 72 4.86 -5.01 -2.15
N LEU A 73 4.03 -6.02 -1.98
CA LEU A 73 4.18 -6.96 -0.86
C LEU A 73 5.54 -7.66 -0.88
N ALA A 74 6.00 -8.09 -2.04
CA ALA A 74 7.30 -8.73 -2.18
C ALA A 74 8.46 -7.77 -1.88
N MET A 75 8.43 -6.56 -2.45
CA MET A 75 9.47 -5.55 -2.24
C MET A 75 9.52 -5.07 -0.78
N LEU A 76 8.36 -4.83 -0.17
CA LEU A 76 8.27 -4.40 1.23
C LEU A 76 8.75 -5.48 2.20
N THR A 77 8.53 -6.76 1.85
CA THR A 77 9.09 -7.90 2.59
C THR A 77 10.62 -7.88 2.54
N ALA A 78 11.19 -7.70 1.34
CA ALA A 78 12.64 -7.61 1.14
C ALA A 78 13.26 -6.44 1.91
N LEU A 79 12.56 -5.31 1.98
CA LEU A 79 13.01 -4.09 2.67
C LEU A 79 12.77 -4.14 4.20
N GLY A 80 12.05 -5.12 4.71
CA GLY A 80 11.72 -5.21 6.14
C GLY A 80 10.76 -4.13 6.62
N ARG A 81 9.77 -3.76 5.80
CA ARG A 81 8.85 -2.65 6.07
C ARG A 81 7.49 -3.13 6.57
N ALA A 82 7.44 -3.66 7.78
CA ALA A 82 6.20 -4.17 8.38
C ALA A 82 5.03 -3.16 8.41
N PRO A 83 5.22 -1.88 8.75
CA PRO A 83 4.12 -0.91 8.71
C PRO A 83 3.48 -0.77 7.33
N GLU A 84 4.30 -0.69 6.29
CA GLU A 84 3.82 -0.57 4.91
C GLU A 84 3.25 -1.89 4.39
N ILE A 85 3.74 -3.04 4.84
CA ILE A 85 3.12 -4.34 4.55
C ILE A 85 1.67 -4.35 5.06
N ARG A 86 1.42 -3.91 6.30
CA ARG A 86 0.05 -3.82 6.83
C ARG A 86 -0.86 -2.98 5.93
N LEU A 87 -0.38 -1.82 5.51
CA LEU A 87 -1.11 -0.93 4.63
C LEU A 87 -1.40 -1.57 3.28
N HIS A 88 -0.41 -2.21 2.67
CA HIS A 88 -0.54 -2.83 1.35
C HIS A 88 -1.25 -4.18 1.35
N VAL A 89 -1.34 -4.88 2.46
CA VAL A 89 -2.24 -6.05 2.61
C VAL A 89 -3.70 -5.59 2.53
N LYS A 90 -4.07 -4.50 3.20
CA LYS A 90 -5.40 -3.88 3.02
C LYS A 90 -5.64 -3.49 1.56
N GLY A 91 -4.66 -2.83 0.95
CA GLY A 91 -4.73 -2.44 -0.46
C GLY A 91 -4.86 -3.63 -1.39
N ALA A 92 -4.15 -4.73 -1.12
CA ALA A 92 -4.23 -5.97 -1.88
C ALA A 92 -5.65 -6.58 -1.83
N LEU A 93 -6.27 -6.62 -0.66
CA LEU A 93 -7.66 -7.06 -0.51
C LEU A 93 -8.62 -6.17 -1.31
N ARG A 94 -8.45 -4.85 -1.27
CA ARG A 94 -9.24 -3.89 -2.07
C ARG A 94 -9.06 -4.09 -3.57
N ASN A 95 -7.85 -4.45 -4.00
CA ASN A 95 -7.53 -4.75 -5.39
C ASN A 95 -8.00 -6.15 -5.84
N GLY A 96 -8.63 -6.92 -4.95
CA GLY A 96 -9.22 -8.21 -5.27
C GLY A 96 -8.29 -9.41 -5.10
N LEU A 97 -7.15 -9.26 -4.42
CA LEU A 97 -6.29 -10.40 -4.08
C LEU A 97 -6.96 -11.29 -3.03
N SER A 98 -6.83 -12.60 -3.24
CA SER A 98 -7.23 -13.59 -2.24
C SER A 98 -6.17 -13.74 -1.14
N VAL A 99 -6.57 -14.28 0.00
CA VAL A 99 -5.63 -14.68 1.07
C VAL A 99 -4.57 -15.65 0.55
N GLU A 100 -4.96 -16.58 -0.32
CA GLU A 100 -4.04 -17.55 -0.91
C GLU A 100 -3.02 -16.89 -1.84
N GLU A 101 -3.42 -15.89 -2.62
CA GLU A 101 -2.51 -15.11 -3.46
C GLU A 101 -1.52 -14.29 -2.61
N ILE A 102 -1.98 -13.68 -1.53
CA ILE A 102 -1.12 -12.96 -0.59
C ILE A 102 -0.13 -13.93 0.07
N LYS A 103 -0.60 -15.06 0.56
CA LYS A 103 0.23 -16.10 1.17
C LYS A 103 1.31 -16.60 0.19
N ALA A 104 0.95 -16.92 -1.03
CA ALA A 104 1.89 -17.38 -2.05
C ALA A 104 2.97 -16.33 -2.35
N THR A 105 2.59 -15.06 -2.40
CA THR A 105 3.52 -13.95 -2.61
C THR A 105 4.53 -13.83 -1.48
N LEU A 106 4.05 -13.88 -0.23
CA LEU A 106 4.93 -13.80 0.94
C LEU A 106 5.84 -15.02 1.07
N LEU A 107 5.36 -16.22 0.71
CA LEU A 107 6.19 -17.42 0.66
C LEU A 107 7.29 -17.30 -0.39
N HIS A 108 6.96 -16.81 -1.58
CA HIS A 108 7.95 -16.57 -2.62
C HIS A 108 9.02 -15.57 -2.17
N ALA A 109 8.60 -14.45 -1.58
CA ALA A 109 9.53 -13.47 -1.03
C ALA A 109 10.40 -14.07 0.11
N THR A 110 9.85 -14.91 0.97
CA THR A 110 10.58 -15.60 2.02
C THR A 110 11.70 -16.47 1.45
N ALA A 111 11.44 -17.20 0.37
CA ALA A 111 12.43 -18.05 -0.29
C ALA A 111 13.64 -17.27 -0.81
N TYR A 112 13.42 -16.05 -1.31
CA TYR A 112 14.49 -15.22 -1.89
C TYR A 112 15.12 -14.24 -0.91
N CYS A 113 14.38 -13.81 0.13
CA CYS A 113 14.84 -12.77 1.07
C CYS A 113 15.22 -13.32 2.45
N GLY A 114 14.90 -14.58 2.75
CA GLY A 114 15.23 -15.24 4.00
C GLY A 114 14.08 -15.32 5.00
N ILE A 115 14.22 -16.25 5.93
CA ILE A 115 13.19 -16.56 6.93
C ILE A 115 12.86 -15.38 7.85
N PRO A 116 13.83 -14.59 8.37
CA PRO A 116 13.48 -13.46 9.23
C PRO A 116 12.61 -12.41 8.56
N ALA A 117 12.92 -12.04 7.32
CA ALA A 117 12.11 -11.11 6.54
C ALA A 117 10.70 -11.66 6.28
N GLY A 118 10.62 -12.95 5.93
CA GLY A 118 9.34 -13.63 5.72
C GLY A 118 8.50 -13.70 6.99
N LEU A 119 9.11 -13.99 8.13
CA LEU A 119 8.40 -14.07 9.40
C LEU A 119 7.76 -12.73 9.77
N ASP A 120 8.51 -11.66 9.66
CA ASP A 120 7.98 -10.30 9.93
C ASP A 120 6.83 -9.94 9.00
N ALA A 121 6.97 -10.27 7.72
CA ALA A 121 5.93 -10.05 6.73
C ALA A 121 4.66 -10.87 7.00
N PHE A 122 4.80 -12.15 7.32
CA PHE A 122 3.66 -13.01 7.68
C PHE A 122 2.94 -12.53 8.93
N LYS A 123 3.67 -12.11 9.96
CA LYS A 123 3.07 -11.53 11.18
C LYS A 123 2.28 -10.27 10.87
N ALA A 124 2.86 -9.34 10.12
CA ALA A 124 2.20 -8.09 9.74
C ALA A 124 0.95 -8.35 8.89
N ALA A 125 1.05 -9.24 7.91
CA ALA A 125 -0.08 -9.61 7.05
C ALA A 125 -1.18 -10.32 7.85
N HIS A 126 -0.83 -11.25 8.75
CA HIS A 126 -1.78 -11.99 9.57
C HIS A 126 -2.64 -11.05 10.43
N GLU A 127 -2.02 -10.05 11.09
CA GLU A 127 -2.75 -9.05 11.88
C GLU A 127 -3.84 -8.36 11.05
N VAL A 128 -3.52 -7.93 9.84
CA VAL A 128 -4.45 -7.23 8.97
C VAL A 128 -5.53 -8.17 8.44
N LEU A 129 -5.16 -9.36 8.00
CA LEU A 129 -6.11 -10.34 7.47
C LEU A 129 -7.15 -10.76 8.52
N VAL A 130 -6.75 -10.89 9.77
CA VAL A 130 -7.68 -11.12 10.89
C VAL A 130 -8.56 -9.90 11.14
N ALA A 131 -7.97 -8.71 11.22
CA ALA A 131 -8.70 -7.47 11.48
C ALA A 131 -9.73 -7.15 10.39
N GLU A 132 -9.43 -7.48 9.13
CA GLU A 132 -10.34 -7.29 7.99
C GLU A 132 -11.36 -8.44 7.82
N GLY A 133 -11.33 -9.44 8.70
CA GLY A 133 -12.25 -10.59 8.64
C GLY A 133 -11.95 -11.58 7.52
N ALA A 134 -10.77 -11.48 6.87
CA ALA A 134 -10.35 -12.39 5.82
C ALA A 134 -9.81 -13.72 6.36
N LEU A 135 -9.35 -13.72 7.61
CA LEU A 135 -8.93 -14.92 8.35
C LEU A 135 -9.61 -14.96 9.72
N THR A 136 -9.90 -16.17 10.19
CA THR A 136 -10.27 -16.39 11.60
C THR A 136 -9.02 -16.44 12.47
N ASP A 137 -9.07 -15.80 13.65
CA ASP A 137 -7.98 -15.89 14.62
C ASP A 137 -7.77 -17.35 15.04
N GLY A 138 -6.53 -17.82 15.04
CA GLY A 138 -6.18 -19.19 15.43
C GLY A 138 -6.57 -19.57 16.86
N ALA A 139 -6.77 -18.59 17.73
CA ALA A 139 -7.27 -18.79 19.08
C ALA A 139 -8.71 -19.37 19.11
N ALA A 140 -9.50 -19.19 18.06
CA ALA A 140 -10.86 -19.74 17.94
C ALA A 140 -10.87 -21.24 17.53
N ARG A 141 -9.73 -21.82 17.15
CA ARG A 141 -9.63 -23.23 16.73
C ARG A 141 -9.36 -24.21 17.87
N GLY A 142 -9.16 -23.72 19.07
CA GLY A 142 -8.84 -24.53 20.25
C GLY A 142 -10.01 -24.73 21.22
N ALA A 143 -11.21 -24.36 20.81
CA ALA A 143 -12.42 -24.58 21.63
C ALA A 143 -13.23 -25.74 21.10
#